data_b82094e0e156a29d4ee4d906e247e8e3
#
_entry.id   b82094e0e156a29d4ee4d906e247e8e3
#
_cell.length_a   1.000
_cell.length_b   1.000
_cell.length_c   1.000
_cell.angle_alpha   90.00
_cell.angle_beta   90.00
_cell.angle_gamma   90.00
#
_symmetry.space_group_name_H-M   'P 1'
#
loop_
_entity.id
_entity.type
_entity.pdbx_description
1 polymer ?
#
loop_
_entity_poly.entity_id
_entity_poly.type
_entity_poly.pdbx_seq_one_letter_code
_entity_poly.pdbx_strand_id
1 'polypeptide(L)'
;MKKSSFFKSLPFKLLVGVVIGILAGLALNANDGTGLTNAILNIIVTLKYVLGQIISFCVPLIIIGFIAPSITKMGNNASRLLLLAVCIAYVSSVGAALFSTAAGYALIPHLSIVTDVDGLKELPEMVFELSIPQIMPVMSALVFSIMIGLAAAWNKAKLITGMLEEFQKIVLSIVSRILIPILPLFIGFTFCSLAYEGSITKQLPVFLKVIIIVMIGHYIWMALLYTIAGVYSGKNPLEVVKHYGPAYLTAVGTMSSAATLGVALQCAGKAKPLRKDMVQFGIPLFANIHLCGSVLTEVFFCMTISQILYGKLPSIPTMLLFCILLGVFAIGAPGVPGGTVMASLGLITGVLLFDDAGTALLLTIFALQDSFGTACNVTGDGALTLILTGYAERHKIPEKSDEMRNIEF
;
A
#
# COMPACT_ATOMS: atom_id res chain seq x y z
N MET A 1 17.17 -20.23 4.60
CA MET A 1 15.81 -19.74 4.91
C MET A 1 15.01 -20.86 5.53
N LYS A 2 14.59 -20.73 6.80
CA LYS A 2 13.83 -21.77 7.52
C LYS A 2 12.42 -21.88 6.89
N LYS A 3 12.05 -23.06 6.37
CA LYS A 3 10.70 -23.39 5.83
C LYS A 3 9.54 -23.00 6.78
N SER A 4 9.79 -22.90 8.07
CA SER A 4 8.81 -22.51 9.10
C SER A 4 8.34 -21.05 9.04
N SER A 5 9.06 -20.15 8.35
CA SER A 5 8.71 -18.72 8.30
C SER A 5 7.66 -18.39 7.23
N PHE A 6 7.67 -19.10 6.10
CA PHE A 6 6.74 -18.85 4.98
C PHE A 6 5.29 -19.12 5.37
N PHE A 7 4.99 -20.25 6.01
CA PHE A 7 3.63 -20.61 6.43
C PHE A 7 3.02 -19.69 7.50
N LYS A 8 3.85 -18.91 8.20
CA LYS A 8 3.41 -17.91 9.18
C LYS A 8 3.27 -16.52 8.58
N SER A 9 3.68 -16.32 7.32
CA SER A 9 3.61 -15.03 6.66
C SER A 9 2.16 -14.62 6.39
N LEU A 10 1.90 -13.31 6.42
CA LEU A 10 0.57 -12.77 6.10
C LEU A 10 0.11 -13.17 4.70
N PRO A 11 0.93 -13.07 3.62
CA PRO A 11 0.52 -13.49 2.28
C PRO A 11 0.00 -14.92 2.23
N PHE A 12 0.69 -15.85 2.90
CA PHE A 12 0.27 -17.23 2.93
C PHE A 12 -1.08 -17.40 3.62
N LYS A 13 -1.29 -16.73 4.76
CA LYS A 13 -2.58 -16.78 5.49
C LYS A 13 -3.72 -16.17 4.67
N LEU A 14 -3.46 -15.07 3.94
CA LEU A 14 -4.44 -14.45 3.05
C LEU A 14 -4.80 -15.38 1.89
N LEU A 15 -3.78 -15.96 1.24
CA LEU A 15 -3.99 -16.95 0.16
C LEU A 15 -4.82 -18.15 0.64
N VAL A 16 -4.51 -18.67 1.83
CA VAL A 16 -5.28 -19.75 2.46
C VAL A 16 -6.72 -19.30 2.71
N GLY A 17 -6.93 -18.08 3.22
CA GLY A 17 -8.26 -17.50 3.40
C GLY A 17 -9.04 -17.43 2.08
N VAL A 18 -8.42 -16.94 1.00
CA VAL A 18 -9.02 -16.90 -0.35
C VAL A 18 -9.41 -18.30 -0.82
N VAL A 19 -8.47 -19.26 -0.78
CA VAL A 19 -8.72 -20.62 -1.28
C VAL A 19 -9.84 -21.31 -0.50
N ILE A 20 -9.80 -21.23 0.85
CA ILE A 20 -10.85 -21.79 1.71
C ILE A 20 -12.18 -21.09 1.44
N GLY A 21 -12.19 -19.77 1.32
CA GLY A 21 -13.38 -18.98 1.01
C GLY A 21 -14.01 -19.42 -0.32
N ILE A 22 -13.22 -19.49 -1.39
CA ILE A 22 -13.70 -19.93 -2.72
C ILE A 22 -14.28 -21.34 -2.63
N LEU A 23 -13.56 -22.31 -2.06
CA LEU A 23 -14.03 -23.69 -1.97
C LEU A 23 -15.31 -23.81 -1.15
N ALA A 24 -15.39 -23.11 -0.01
CA ALA A 24 -16.60 -23.06 0.81
C ALA A 24 -17.79 -22.43 0.04
N GLY A 25 -17.57 -21.31 -0.63
CA GLY A 25 -18.60 -20.61 -1.40
C GLY A 25 -19.13 -21.47 -2.57
N LEU A 26 -18.24 -22.14 -3.31
CA LEU A 26 -18.64 -23.06 -4.39
C LEU A 26 -19.42 -24.28 -3.84
N ALA A 27 -19.01 -24.82 -2.70
CA ALA A 27 -19.72 -25.92 -2.06
C ALA A 27 -21.13 -25.49 -1.58
N LEU A 28 -21.27 -24.29 -1.02
CA LEU A 28 -22.55 -23.72 -0.65
C LEU A 28 -23.42 -23.40 -1.86
N ASN A 29 -22.82 -22.90 -2.94
CA ASN A 29 -23.51 -22.65 -4.21
C ASN A 29 -24.10 -23.94 -4.81
N ALA A 30 -23.34 -25.05 -4.77
CA ALA A 30 -23.77 -26.36 -5.27
C ALA A 30 -24.91 -26.97 -4.42
N ASN A 31 -25.01 -26.62 -3.14
CA ASN A 31 -26.04 -27.11 -2.20
C ASN A 31 -27.09 -26.02 -1.89
N ASP A 32 -27.31 -25.11 -2.81
CA ASP A 32 -28.26 -24.01 -2.66
C ASP A 32 -29.70 -24.52 -2.38
N GLY A 33 -30.48 -23.71 -1.67
CA GLY A 33 -31.87 -24.01 -1.30
C GLY A 33 -32.03 -24.92 -0.09
N THR A 34 -30.96 -25.38 0.56
CA THR A 34 -31.05 -26.11 1.83
C THR A 34 -31.06 -25.14 3.01
N GLY A 35 -31.84 -25.45 4.05
CA GLY A 35 -31.89 -24.62 5.27
C GLY A 35 -30.52 -24.51 5.97
N LEU A 36 -29.67 -25.53 5.84
CA LEU A 36 -28.31 -25.52 6.39
C LEU A 36 -27.41 -24.53 5.62
N THR A 37 -27.48 -24.50 4.29
CA THR A 37 -26.73 -23.56 3.44
C THR A 37 -27.08 -22.12 3.80
N ASN A 38 -28.38 -21.81 3.90
CA ASN A 38 -28.82 -20.47 4.29
C ASN A 38 -28.34 -20.09 5.69
N ALA A 39 -28.41 -20.99 6.67
CA ALA A 39 -27.93 -20.71 8.03
C ALA A 39 -26.44 -20.42 8.07
N ILE A 40 -25.62 -21.18 7.33
CA ILE A 40 -24.16 -20.95 7.25
C ILE A 40 -23.87 -19.63 6.55
N LEU A 41 -24.55 -19.32 5.45
CA LEU A 41 -24.36 -18.06 4.71
C LEU A 41 -24.73 -16.84 5.55
N ASN A 42 -25.87 -16.89 6.29
CA ASN A 42 -26.28 -15.81 7.18
C ASN A 42 -25.18 -15.51 8.23
N ILE A 43 -24.56 -16.55 8.79
CA ILE A 43 -23.44 -16.39 9.73
C ILE A 43 -22.22 -15.78 9.01
N ILE A 44 -21.84 -16.26 7.84
CA ILE A 44 -20.69 -15.75 7.07
C ILE A 44 -20.90 -14.29 6.70
N VAL A 45 -22.08 -13.91 6.18
CA VAL A 45 -22.41 -12.53 5.81
C VAL A 45 -22.40 -11.62 7.05
N THR A 46 -22.94 -12.09 8.16
CA THR A 46 -22.93 -11.35 9.44
C THR A 46 -21.51 -11.13 9.95
N LEU A 47 -20.67 -12.17 9.97
CA LEU A 47 -19.28 -12.05 10.42
C LEU A 47 -18.45 -11.15 9.48
N LYS A 48 -18.64 -11.26 8.15
CA LYS A 48 -18.04 -10.36 7.18
C LYS A 48 -18.39 -8.91 7.49
N TYR A 49 -19.67 -8.62 7.73
CA TYR A 49 -20.15 -7.28 8.06
C TYR A 49 -19.50 -6.75 9.36
N VAL A 50 -19.53 -7.53 10.45
CA VAL A 50 -18.95 -7.13 11.74
C VAL A 50 -17.44 -6.84 11.60
N LEU A 51 -16.69 -7.69 10.90
CA LEU A 51 -15.27 -7.46 10.64
C LEU A 51 -15.03 -6.20 9.79
N GLY A 52 -15.88 -5.96 8.80
CA GLY A 52 -15.87 -4.73 8.00
C GLY A 52 -16.09 -3.48 8.85
N GLN A 53 -17.06 -3.51 9.79
CA GLN A 53 -17.30 -2.41 10.73
C GLN A 53 -16.08 -2.12 11.62
N ILE A 54 -15.39 -3.15 12.12
CA ILE A 54 -14.15 -2.99 12.91
C ILE A 54 -13.06 -2.32 12.07
N ILE A 55 -12.86 -2.77 10.82
CA ILE A 55 -11.90 -2.17 9.90
C ILE A 55 -12.24 -0.70 9.67
N SER A 56 -13.49 -0.41 9.31
CA SER A 56 -13.96 0.95 9.03
C SER A 56 -13.83 1.88 10.24
N PHE A 57 -14.10 1.40 11.46
CA PHE A 57 -13.90 2.16 12.70
C PHE A 57 -12.43 2.56 12.90
N CYS A 58 -11.48 1.70 12.52
CA CYS A 58 -10.06 1.99 12.69
C CYS A 58 -9.51 2.99 11.66
N VAL A 59 -10.20 3.23 10.54
CA VAL A 59 -9.69 4.09 9.45
C VAL A 59 -9.34 5.51 9.92
N PRO A 60 -10.20 6.27 10.61
CA PRO A 60 -9.85 7.61 11.09
C PRO A 60 -8.68 7.60 12.07
N LEU A 61 -8.57 6.57 12.93
CA LEU A 61 -7.45 6.42 13.86
C LEU A 61 -6.13 6.24 13.10
N ILE A 62 -6.13 5.42 12.05
CA ILE A 62 -4.97 5.17 11.19
C ILE A 62 -4.53 6.47 10.51
N ILE A 63 -5.48 7.23 9.94
CA ILE A 63 -5.19 8.51 9.28
C ILE A 63 -4.52 9.48 10.25
N ILE A 64 -5.12 9.70 11.42
CA ILE A 64 -4.57 10.62 12.43
C ILE A 64 -3.21 10.12 12.91
N GLY A 65 -3.11 8.82 13.24
CA GLY A 65 -1.92 8.21 13.81
C GLY A 65 -0.70 8.18 12.87
N PHE A 66 -0.90 8.22 11.55
CA PHE A 66 0.21 8.21 10.61
C PHE A 66 0.47 9.57 9.97
N ILE A 67 -0.56 10.32 9.59
CA ILE A 67 -0.38 11.58 8.86
C ILE A 67 0.06 12.72 9.77
N ALA A 68 -0.61 12.93 10.90
CA ALA A 68 -0.27 14.06 11.77
C ALA A 68 1.18 14.00 12.29
N PRO A 69 1.70 12.85 12.83
CA PRO A 69 3.10 12.77 13.25
C PRO A 69 4.09 12.92 12.09
N SER A 70 3.75 12.42 10.89
CA SER A 70 4.62 12.55 9.72
C SER A 70 4.80 14.01 9.32
N ILE A 71 3.73 14.79 9.32
CA ILE A 71 3.77 16.23 9.02
C ILE A 71 4.56 17.00 10.10
N THR A 72 4.40 16.69 11.38
CA THR A 72 5.18 17.35 12.45
C THR A 72 6.68 17.14 12.29
N LYS A 73 7.10 15.94 11.90
CA LYS A 73 8.52 15.61 11.65
C LYS A 73 9.10 16.38 10.46
N MET A 74 8.31 16.63 9.43
CA MET A 74 8.72 17.41 8.27
C MET A 74 8.97 18.89 8.61
N GLY A 75 8.25 19.47 9.58
CA GLY A 75 8.37 20.87 9.99
C GLY A 75 9.51 21.19 10.95
N ASN A 76 10.04 20.20 11.67
CA ASN A 76 11.07 20.38 12.69
C ASN A 76 12.49 20.15 12.13
N ASN A 77 13.22 21.23 11.78
CA ASN A 77 14.63 21.21 11.38
C ASN A 77 14.95 20.39 10.10
N ALA A 78 14.10 20.49 9.08
CA ALA A 78 14.39 19.91 7.78
C ALA A 78 15.67 20.54 7.20
N SER A 79 16.80 19.81 7.21
CA SER A 79 17.95 20.17 6.39
C SER A 79 17.50 20.20 4.91
N ARG A 80 18.19 20.99 4.08
CA ARG A 80 17.92 21.00 2.61
C ARG A 80 17.83 19.60 2.01
N LEU A 81 18.67 18.68 2.50
CA LEU A 81 18.68 17.29 2.02
C LEU A 81 17.41 16.51 2.44
N LEU A 82 16.91 16.72 3.67
CA LEU A 82 15.67 16.08 4.11
C LEU A 82 14.48 16.58 3.30
N LEU A 83 14.36 17.89 3.11
CA LEU A 83 13.29 18.47 2.30
C LEU A 83 13.34 17.92 0.86
N LEU A 84 14.54 17.91 0.26
CA LEU A 84 14.73 17.33 -1.07
C LEU A 84 14.32 15.86 -1.11
N ALA A 85 14.75 15.04 -0.13
CA ALA A 85 14.42 13.63 -0.07
C ALA A 85 12.90 13.40 0.00
N VAL A 86 12.21 14.16 0.85
CA VAL A 86 10.73 14.10 0.95
C VAL A 86 10.07 14.53 -0.37
N CYS A 87 10.54 15.61 -0.99
CA CYS A 87 9.99 16.09 -2.26
C CYS A 87 10.18 15.05 -3.38
N ILE A 88 11.36 14.44 -3.52
CA ILE A 88 11.58 13.44 -4.57
C ILE A 88 10.80 12.15 -4.30
N ALA A 89 10.64 11.71 -3.06
CA ALA A 89 9.81 10.58 -2.69
C ALA A 89 8.33 10.84 -3.03
N TYR A 90 7.83 12.03 -2.68
CA TYR A 90 6.46 12.46 -3.01
C TYR A 90 6.24 12.50 -4.53
N VAL A 91 7.12 13.19 -5.26
CA VAL A 91 7.01 13.31 -6.72
C VAL A 91 7.09 11.94 -7.40
N SER A 92 7.95 11.05 -6.91
CA SER A 92 8.03 9.67 -7.41
C SER A 92 6.74 8.90 -7.15
N SER A 93 6.18 8.96 -5.94
CA SER A 93 4.93 8.26 -5.61
C SER A 93 3.74 8.79 -6.41
N VAL A 94 3.59 10.12 -6.51
CA VAL A 94 2.54 10.75 -7.33
C VAL A 94 2.75 10.45 -8.81
N GLY A 95 3.99 10.49 -9.30
CA GLY A 95 4.32 10.12 -10.68
C GLY A 95 3.94 8.66 -11.00
N ALA A 96 4.22 7.73 -10.09
CA ALA A 96 3.80 6.33 -10.21
C ALA A 96 2.27 6.18 -10.24
N ALA A 97 1.56 6.94 -9.40
CA ALA A 97 0.10 6.99 -9.37
C ALA A 97 -0.47 7.49 -10.70
N LEU A 98 0.08 8.60 -11.23
CA LEU A 98 -0.36 9.17 -12.51
C LEU A 98 -0.03 8.26 -13.69
N PHE A 99 1.15 7.63 -13.69
CA PHE A 99 1.51 6.62 -14.67
C PHE A 99 0.52 5.44 -14.65
N SER A 100 0.20 4.94 -13.46
CA SER A 100 -0.80 3.89 -13.27
C SER A 100 -2.19 4.31 -13.74
N THR A 101 -2.59 5.55 -13.45
CA THR A 101 -3.87 6.14 -13.91
C THR A 101 -3.93 6.18 -15.43
N ALA A 102 -2.88 6.67 -16.09
CA ALA A 102 -2.82 6.71 -17.54
C ALA A 102 -2.89 5.30 -18.16
N ALA A 103 -2.13 4.36 -17.60
CA ALA A 103 -2.21 2.94 -18.00
C ALA A 103 -3.60 2.35 -17.76
N GLY A 104 -4.26 2.70 -16.65
CA GLY A 104 -5.61 2.26 -16.33
C GLY A 104 -6.63 2.70 -17.37
N TYR A 105 -6.65 3.99 -17.74
CA TYR A 105 -7.53 4.47 -18.82
C TYR A 105 -7.22 3.86 -20.18
N ALA A 106 -5.95 3.58 -20.47
CA ALA A 106 -5.56 3.00 -21.75
C ALA A 106 -5.86 1.50 -21.84
N LEU A 107 -5.70 0.73 -20.77
CA LEU A 107 -5.71 -0.72 -20.81
C LEU A 107 -7.01 -1.35 -20.30
N ILE A 108 -7.61 -0.80 -19.23
CA ILE A 108 -8.79 -1.40 -18.60
C ILE A 108 -9.98 -1.54 -19.55
N PRO A 109 -10.30 -0.56 -20.45
CA PRO A 109 -11.39 -0.71 -21.41
C PRO A 109 -11.20 -1.87 -22.39
N HIS A 110 -9.96 -2.32 -22.61
CA HIS A 110 -9.64 -3.46 -23.49
C HIS A 110 -9.57 -4.81 -22.76
N LEU A 111 -9.65 -4.79 -21.44
CA LEU A 111 -9.81 -6.01 -20.66
C LEU A 111 -11.27 -6.44 -20.79
N SER A 112 -11.52 -7.65 -21.30
CA SER A 112 -12.87 -8.21 -21.39
C SER A 112 -13.44 -8.41 -19.97
N ILE A 113 -13.81 -7.28 -19.33
CA ILE A 113 -14.40 -7.27 -18.00
C ILE A 113 -15.87 -7.58 -18.17
N VAL A 114 -16.29 -8.71 -17.63
CA VAL A 114 -17.71 -9.08 -17.59
C VAL A 114 -18.34 -8.24 -16.47
N THR A 115 -19.01 -7.18 -16.86
CA THR A 115 -19.80 -6.31 -15.94
C THR A 115 -21.23 -6.84 -15.80
N ASP A 116 -21.56 -7.92 -16.53
CA ASP A 116 -22.90 -8.48 -16.54
C ASP A 116 -23.16 -9.27 -15.25
N VAL A 117 -24.08 -8.74 -14.46
CA VAL A 117 -24.52 -9.29 -13.18
C VAL A 117 -25.69 -10.27 -13.35
N ASP A 118 -26.15 -10.52 -14.58
CA ASP A 118 -27.24 -11.44 -14.85
C ASP A 118 -26.88 -12.88 -14.40
N GLY A 119 -27.76 -13.43 -13.56
CA GLY A 119 -27.64 -14.79 -13.04
C GLY A 119 -26.73 -14.94 -11.81
N LEU A 120 -26.35 -13.84 -11.14
CA LEU A 120 -25.75 -13.92 -9.80
C LEU A 120 -26.83 -14.25 -8.77
N LYS A 121 -26.45 -15.10 -7.80
CA LYS A 121 -27.34 -15.41 -6.66
C LYS A 121 -27.31 -14.29 -5.64
N GLU A 122 -28.43 -14.00 -5.04
CA GLU A 122 -28.51 -13.06 -3.93
C GLU A 122 -27.98 -13.69 -2.63
N LEU A 123 -27.25 -12.89 -1.84
CA LEU A 123 -26.84 -13.30 -0.51
C LEU A 123 -28.04 -13.21 0.45
N PRO A 124 -28.17 -14.16 1.41
CA PRO A 124 -29.20 -14.07 2.42
C PRO A 124 -28.95 -12.90 3.37
N GLU A 125 -29.99 -12.48 4.10
CA GLU A 125 -29.93 -11.42 5.09
C GLU A 125 -29.01 -11.79 6.26
N MET A 126 -28.43 -10.78 6.90
CA MET A 126 -27.62 -10.96 8.12
C MET A 126 -28.46 -11.42 9.29
N VAL A 127 -27.87 -12.21 10.20
CA VAL A 127 -28.55 -12.64 11.43
C VAL A 127 -28.83 -11.45 12.36
N PHE A 128 -27.89 -10.51 12.42
CA PHE A 128 -28.02 -9.26 13.15
C PHE A 128 -27.12 -8.19 12.52
N GLU A 129 -27.46 -6.93 12.75
CA GLU A 129 -26.68 -5.79 12.32
C GLU A 129 -26.02 -5.14 13.53
N LEU A 130 -24.67 -5.02 13.50
CA LEU A 130 -23.88 -4.31 14.51
C LEU A 130 -23.23 -3.10 13.85
N SER A 131 -23.89 -1.96 13.87
CA SER A 131 -23.31 -0.72 13.36
C SER A 131 -22.32 -0.15 14.38
N ILE A 132 -21.06 0.00 13.98
CA ILE A 132 -20.00 0.65 14.76
C ILE A 132 -19.63 1.95 14.06
N PRO A 133 -20.22 3.11 14.47
CA PRO A 133 -19.94 4.36 13.79
C PRO A 133 -18.48 4.78 13.96
N GLN A 134 -17.89 5.33 12.91
CA GLN A 134 -16.56 5.92 12.96
C GLN A 134 -16.52 7.11 13.92
N ILE A 135 -15.40 7.33 14.63
CA ILE A 135 -15.21 8.47 15.54
C ILE A 135 -15.44 9.80 14.81
N MET A 136 -15.02 9.87 13.55
CA MET A 136 -15.24 11.00 12.64
C MET A 136 -15.21 10.53 11.20
N PRO A 137 -15.83 11.27 10.25
CA PRO A 137 -15.71 10.98 8.84
C PRO A 137 -14.24 11.02 8.39
N VAL A 138 -13.89 10.15 7.45
CA VAL A 138 -12.54 9.97 6.93
C VAL A 138 -11.90 11.27 6.45
N MET A 139 -12.63 12.07 5.66
CA MET A 139 -12.13 13.37 5.17
C MET A 139 -11.90 14.36 6.31
N SER A 140 -12.72 14.31 7.37
CA SER A 140 -12.50 15.12 8.59
C SER A 140 -11.22 14.70 9.32
N ALA A 141 -10.95 13.39 9.42
CA ALA A 141 -9.70 12.89 10.00
C ALA A 141 -8.47 13.33 9.20
N LEU A 142 -8.57 13.34 7.85
CA LEU A 142 -7.50 13.82 6.97
C LEU A 142 -7.22 15.31 7.19
N VAL A 143 -8.25 16.16 7.07
CA VAL A 143 -8.12 17.60 7.26
C VAL A 143 -7.61 17.92 8.67
N PHE A 144 -8.15 17.28 9.70
CA PHE A 144 -7.69 17.39 11.09
C PHE A 144 -6.21 17.05 11.21
N SER A 145 -5.76 15.93 10.63
CA SER A 145 -4.37 15.47 10.69
C SER A 145 -3.41 16.46 10.05
N ILE A 146 -3.78 17.01 8.89
CA ILE A 146 -2.98 18.02 8.18
C ILE A 146 -2.91 19.30 9.01
N MET A 147 -4.04 19.79 9.50
CA MET A 147 -4.10 21.04 10.27
C MET A 147 -3.30 20.94 11.57
N ILE A 148 -3.52 19.89 12.36
CA ILE A 148 -2.82 19.67 13.64
C ILE A 148 -1.32 19.42 13.39
N GLY A 149 -0.98 18.62 12.38
CA GLY A 149 0.42 18.37 12.02
C GLY A 149 1.17 19.65 11.65
N LEU A 150 0.59 20.49 10.79
CA LEU A 150 1.17 21.78 10.41
C LEU A 150 1.24 22.77 11.59
N ALA A 151 0.15 22.91 12.36
CA ALA A 151 0.11 23.81 13.51
C ALA A 151 1.14 23.42 14.58
N ALA A 152 1.28 22.13 14.87
CA ALA A 152 2.29 21.62 15.80
C ALA A 152 3.73 21.88 15.31
N ALA A 153 3.96 21.72 13.99
CA ALA A 153 5.25 22.03 13.36
C ALA A 153 5.58 23.54 13.45
N TRP A 154 4.64 24.41 13.08
CA TRP A 154 4.84 25.87 13.11
C TRP A 154 5.10 26.40 14.52
N ASN A 155 4.36 25.89 15.50
CA ASN A 155 4.51 26.31 16.90
C ASN A 155 5.65 25.58 17.63
N LYS A 156 6.37 24.65 16.99
CA LYS A 156 7.39 23.80 17.60
C LYS A 156 6.87 23.14 18.90
N ALA A 157 5.63 22.67 18.87
CA ALA A 157 4.88 22.16 20.00
C ALA A 157 5.38 20.76 20.41
N LYS A 158 6.45 20.69 21.19
CA LYS A 158 7.14 19.44 21.58
C LYS A 158 6.21 18.44 22.25
N LEU A 159 5.31 18.88 23.15
CA LEU A 159 4.38 18.01 23.84
C LEU A 159 3.40 17.35 22.86
N ILE A 160 2.77 18.15 22.00
CA ILE A 160 1.82 17.65 20.98
C ILE A 160 2.52 16.70 20.01
N THR A 161 3.73 17.05 19.55
CA THR A 161 4.53 16.15 18.68
C THR A 161 4.80 14.81 19.37
N GLY A 162 5.23 14.83 20.64
CA GLY A 162 5.44 13.62 21.43
C GLY A 162 4.17 12.78 21.61
N MET A 163 3.04 13.42 21.90
CA MET A 163 1.73 12.75 22.00
C MET A 163 1.32 12.10 20.68
N LEU A 164 1.51 12.76 19.55
CA LEU A 164 1.21 12.23 18.23
C LEU A 164 2.12 11.03 17.88
N GLU A 165 3.39 11.06 18.29
CA GLU A 165 4.31 9.92 18.11
C GLU A 165 3.91 8.70 18.95
N GLU A 166 3.50 8.93 20.21
CA GLU A 166 2.98 7.84 21.05
C GLU A 166 1.68 7.29 20.50
N PHE A 167 0.78 8.16 20.02
CA PHE A 167 -0.45 7.74 19.36
C PHE A 167 -0.18 6.91 18.10
N GLN A 168 0.84 7.28 17.30
CA GLN A 168 1.30 6.48 16.15
C GLN A 168 1.67 5.06 16.58
N LYS A 169 2.40 4.89 17.67
CA LYS A 169 2.79 3.56 18.20
C LYS A 169 1.57 2.75 18.63
N ILE A 170 0.60 3.39 19.28
CA ILE A 170 -0.67 2.75 19.69
C ILE A 170 -1.44 2.28 18.46
N VAL A 171 -1.61 3.15 17.48
CA VAL A 171 -2.32 2.81 16.23
C VAL A 171 -1.61 1.69 15.47
N LEU A 172 -0.27 1.73 15.38
CA LEU A 172 0.51 0.65 14.79
C LEU A 172 0.30 -0.69 15.53
N SER A 173 0.16 -0.65 16.86
CA SER A 173 -0.19 -1.83 17.67
C SER A 173 -1.59 -2.36 17.34
N ILE A 174 -2.59 -1.48 17.18
CA ILE A 174 -3.96 -1.85 16.77
C ILE A 174 -3.91 -2.51 15.38
N VAL A 175 -3.25 -1.89 14.41
CA VAL A 175 -3.11 -2.45 13.06
C VAL A 175 -2.46 -3.83 13.12
N SER A 176 -1.34 -3.99 13.81
CA SER A 176 -0.57 -5.23 13.82
C SER A 176 -1.20 -6.35 14.64
N ARG A 177 -1.90 -6.03 15.75
CA ARG A 177 -2.46 -7.03 16.67
C ARG A 177 -3.93 -7.33 16.47
N ILE A 178 -4.68 -6.43 15.83
CA ILE A 178 -6.12 -6.57 15.60
C ILE A 178 -6.39 -6.65 14.11
N LEU A 179 -6.09 -5.60 13.32
CA LEU A 179 -6.50 -5.55 11.92
C LEU A 179 -5.81 -6.64 11.08
N ILE A 180 -4.49 -6.74 11.14
CA ILE A 180 -3.75 -7.75 10.35
C ILE A 180 -4.20 -9.19 10.66
N PRO A 181 -4.42 -9.61 11.91
CA PRO A 181 -4.93 -10.94 12.21
C PRO A 181 -6.36 -11.24 11.74
N ILE A 182 -7.24 -10.26 11.67
CA ILE A 182 -8.62 -10.47 11.20
C ILE A 182 -8.76 -10.47 9.68
N LEU A 183 -7.79 -9.89 8.94
CA LEU A 183 -7.83 -9.81 7.48
C LEU A 183 -8.03 -11.16 6.77
N PRO A 184 -7.32 -12.26 7.15
CA PRO A 184 -7.52 -13.54 6.48
C PRO A 184 -8.95 -14.08 6.61
N LEU A 185 -9.61 -13.83 7.74
CA LEU A 185 -11.02 -14.22 7.96
C LEU A 185 -11.95 -13.35 7.14
N PHE A 186 -11.79 -12.03 7.21
CA PHE A 186 -12.58 -11.07 6.44
C PHE A 186 -12.50 -11.37 4.93
N ILE A 187 -11.29 -11.62 4.42
CA ILE A 187 -11.04 -12.02 3.05
C ILE A 187 -11.68 -13.37 2.73
N GLY A 188 -11.54 -14.36 3.60
CA GLY A 188 -12.15 -15.67 3.43
C GLY A 188 -13.67 -15.59 3.30
N PHE A 189 -14.34 -14.82 4.16
CA PHE A 189 -15.78 -14.60 4.08
C PHE A 189 -16.20 -13.81 2.84
N THR A 190 -15.40 -12.82 2.43
CA THR A 190 -15.65 -12.08 1.18
C THR A 190 -15.60 -12.98 -0.04
N PHE A 191 -14.55 -13.81 -0.16
CA PHE A 191 -14.43 -14.75 -1.29
C PHE A 191 -15.45 -15.87 -1.24
N CYS A 192 -15.89 -16.28 -0.05
CA CYS A 192 -17.00 -17.22 0.10
C CYS A 192 -18.29 -16.64 -0.46
N SER A 193 -18.61 -15.38 -0.12
CA SER A 193 -19.78 -14.67 -0.68
C SER A 193 -19.70 -14.56 -2.20
N LEU A 194 -18.58 -14.06 -2.73
CA LEU A 194 -18.36 -13.89 -4.19
C LEU A 194 -18.42 -15.23 -4.94
N ALA A 195 -17.94 -16.33 -4.35
CA ALA A 195 -17.99 -17.64 -4.96
C ALA A 195 -19.41 -18.25 -4.92
N TYR A 196 -20.14 -18.02 -3.84
CA TYR A 196 -21.56 -18.40 -3.74
C TYR A 196 -22.42 -17.65 -4.76
N GLU A 197 -22.25 -16.35 -4.91
CA GLU A 197 -22.92 -15.52 -5.92
C GLU A 197 -22.61 -15.99 -7.36
N GLY A 198 -21.48 -16.68 -7.59
CA GLY A 198 -21.00 -17.08 -8.90
C GLY A 198 -20.12 -16.04 -9.60
N SER A 199 -19.83 -14.92 -8.95
CA SER A 199 -19.03 -13.82 -9.52
C SER A 199 -17.54 -14.17 -9.67
N ILE A 200 -17.00 -15.02 -8.77
CA ILE A 200 -15.56 -15.32 -8.73
C ILE A 200 -15.05 -16.01 -10.01
N THR A 201 -15.81 -16.92 -10.60
CA THR A 201 -15.42 -17.64 -11.82
C THR A 201 -15.35 -16.72 -13.02
N LYS A 202 -16.16 -15.67 -13.05
CA LYS A 202 -16.18 -14.65 -14.10
C LYS A 202 -15.05 -13.63 -13.94
N GLN A 203 -14.66 -13.29 -12.71
CA GLN A 203 -13.72 -12.19 -12.41
C GLN A 203 -12.26 -12.66 -12.26
N LEU A 204 -12.00 -13.89 -11.81
CA LEU A 204 -10.65 -14.41 -11.57
C LEU A 204 -9.70 -14.27 -12.77
N PRO A 205 -10.10 -14.54 -14.02
CA PRO A 205 -9.23 -14.37 -15.19
C PRO A 205 -8.84 -12.89 -15.40
N VAL A 206 -9.71 -11.94 -15.07
CA VAL A 206 -9.44 -10.50 -15.17
C VAL A 206 -8.38 -10.12 -14.14
N PHE A 207 -8.52 -10.55 -12.90
CA PHE A 207 -7.54 -10.26 -11.85
C PHE A 207 -6.14 -10.78 -12.16
N LEU A 208 -6.03 -11.98 -12.73
CA LEU A 208 -4.73 -12.51 -13.16
C LEU A 208 -4.08 -11.65 -14.25
N LYS A 209 -4.86 -11.19 -15.23
CA LYS A 209 -4.35 -10.25 -16.26
C LYS A 209 -3.91 -8.94 -15.65
N VAL A 210 -4.71 -8.39 -14.73
CA VAL A 210 -4.42 -7.12 -14.04
C VAL A 210 -3.15 -7.23 -13.22
N ILE A 211 -2.93 -8.32 -12.50
CA ILE A 211 -1.70 -8.59 -11.74
C ILE A 211 -0.47 -8.54 -12.66
N ILE A 212 -0.54 -9.20 -13.82
CA ILE A 212 0.57 -9.20 -14.79
C ILE A 212 0.83 -7.78 -15.33
N ILE A 213 -0.24 -7.03 -15.66
CA ILE A 213 -0.12 -5.65 -16.15
C ILE A 213 0.56 -4.78 -15.10
N VAL A 214 0.15 -4.86 -13.84
CA VAL A 214 0.74 -4.09 -12.74
C VAL A 214 2.20 -4.48 -12.53
N MET A 215 2.55 -5.77 -12.59
CA MET A 215 3.94 -6.21 -12.50
C MET A 215 4.81 -5.63 -13.64
N ILE A 216 4.30 -5.63 -14.87
CA ILE A 216 4.98 -4.97 -15.99
C ILE A 216 5.11 -3.47 -15.71
N GLY A 217 4.06 -2.85 -15.20
CA GLY A 217 4.05 -1.44 -14.78
C GLY A 217 5.15 -1.12 -13.76
N HIS A 218 5.37 -1.99 -12.76
CA HIS A 218 6.46 -1.85 -11.78
C HIS A 218 7.83 -1.81 -12.46
N TYR A 219 8.11 -2.71 -13.41
CA TYR A 219 9.41 -2.74 -14.12
C TYR A 219 9.58 -1.53 -15.02
N ILE A 220 8.53 -1.08 -15.69
CA ILE A 220 8.57 0.16 -16.50
C ILE A 220 8.85 1.36 -15.61
N TRP A 221 8.14 1.48 -14.47
CA TRP A 221 8.34 2.56 -13.52
C TRP A 221 9.77 2.57 -12.94
N MET A 222 10.28 1.42 -12.52
CA MET A 222 11.66 1.29 -12.06
C MET A 222 12.66 1.71 -13.14
N ALA A 223 12.48 1.27 -14.38
CA ALA A 223 13.35 1.65 -15.50
C ALA A 223 13.34 3.17 -15.72
N LEU A 224 12.15 3.80 -15.69
CA LEU A 224 12.01 5.25 -15.81
C LEU A 224 12.70 5.97 -14.65
N LEU A 225 12.48 5.54 -13.41
CA LEU A 225 13.04 6.15 -12.21
C LEU A 225 14.57 6.07 -12.19
N TYR A 226 15.14 4.91 -12.54
CA TYR A 226 16.59 4.74 -12.65
C TYR A 226 17.18 5.55 -13.81
N THR A 227 16.46 5.68 -14.92
CA THR A 227 16.89 6.53 -16.05
C THR A 227 16.94 8.00 -15.62
N ILE A 228 15.90 8.50 -14.96
CA ILE A 228 15.88 9.88 -14.42
C ILE A 228 17.04 10.08 -13.44
N ALA A 229 17.26 9.12 -12.52
CA ALA A 229 18.32 9.19 -11.55
C ALA A 229 19.72 9.21 -12.21
N GLY A 230 19.92 8.40 -13.24
CA GLY A 230 21.16 8.35 -14.02
C GLY A 230 21.45 9.65 -14.77
N VAL A 231 20.44 10.18 -15.47
CA VAL A 231 20.55 11.46 -16.20
C VAL A 231 20.82 12.61 -15.23
N TYR A 232 20.08 12.66 -14.11
CA TYR A 232 20.26 13.71 -13.11
C TYR A 232 21.64 13.64 -12.44
N SER A 233 22.09 12.47 -12.01
CA SER A 233 23.37 12.32 -11.29
C SER A 233 24.57 12.33 -12.21
N GLY A 234 24.42 12.05 -13.51
CA GLY A 234 25.50 11.83 -14.44
C GLY A 234 26.26 10.50 -14.22
N LYS A 235 25.66 9.57 -13.48
CA LYS A 235 26.24 8.28 -13.10
C LYS A 235 25.46 7.12 -13.72
N ASN A 236 26.14 5.96 -13.88
CA ASN A 236 25.50 4.78 -14.45
C ASN A 236 24.50 4.14 -13.45
N PRO A 237 23.18 4.20 -13.70
CA PRO A 237 22.18 3.64 -12.80
C PRO A 237 22.18 2.10 -12.78
N LEU A 238 22.67 1.43 -13.84
CA LEU A 238 22.77 -0.03 -13.88
C LEU A 238 23.77 -0.57 -12.84
N GLU A 239 24.78 0.24 -12.49
CA GLU A 239 25.72 -0.09 -11.42
C GLU A 239 25.07 -0.08 -10.03
N VAL A 240 23.91 0.53 -9.89
CA VAL A 240 23.12 0.51 -8.66
C VAL A 240 22.15 -0.67 -8.67
N VAL A 241 21.28 -0.76 -9.69
CA VAL A 241 20.21 -1.75 -9.73
C VAL A 241 20.71 -3.20 -9.75
N LYS A 242 21.87 -3.47 -10.36
CA LYS A 242 22.45 -4.84 -10.39
C LYS A 242 22.71 -5.43 -9.01
N HIS A 243 22.87 -4.61 -7.98
CA HIS A 243 23.10 -5.07 -6.62
C HIS A 243 21.81 -5.30 -5.83
N TYR A 244 20.65 -4.84 -6.33
CA TYR A 244 19.39 -4.85 -5.58
C TYR A 244 18.62 -6.18 -5.62
N GLY A 245 19.07 -7.18 -6.36
CA GLY A 245 18.41 -8.50 -6.42
C GLY A 245 18.09 -9.11 -5.04
N PRO A 246 19.06 -9.17 -4.09
CA PRO A 246 18.79 -9.69 -2.75
C PRO A 246 17.74 -8.86 -1.99
N ALA A 247 17.76 -7.53 -2.09
CA ALA A 247 16.78 -6.66 -1.45
C ALA A 247 15.40 -6.84 -2.07
N TYR A 248 15.30 -6.93 -3.41
CA TYR A 248 14.07 -7.23 -4.13
C TYR A 248 13.44 -8.53 -3.64
N LEU A 249 14.20 -9.64 -3.60
CA LEU A 249 13.69 -10.93 -3.16
C LEU A 249 13.32 -10.95 -1.68
N THR A 250 14.05 -10.22 -0.83
CA THR A 250 13.70 -10.08 0.58
C THR A 250 12.40 -9.31 0.75
N ALA A 251 12.19 -8.23 -0.01
CA ALA A 251 10.96 -7.45 -0.02
C ALA A 251 9.76 -8.29 -0.49
N VAL A 252 9.92 -9.08 -1.57
CA VAL A 252 8.90 -10.05 -2.01
C VAL A 252 8.52 -11.02 -0.89
N GLY A 253 9.50 -11.50 -0.13
CA GLY A 253 9.26 -12.47 0.93
C GLY A 253 8.70 -11.89 2.23
N THR A 254 8.99 -10.62 2.52
CA THR A 254 8.59 -9.97 3.79
C THR A 254 7.39 -9.05 3.65
N MET A 255 7.13 -8.53 2.44
CA MET A 255 6.13 -7.47 2.17
C MET A 255 6.32 -6.24 3.07
N SER A 256 7.54 -6.00 3.52
CA SER A 256 7.86 -4.92 4.45
C SER A 256 9.18 -4.26 4.08
N SER A 257 9.13 -2.97 3.74
CA SER A 257 10.31 -2.17 3.50
C SER A 257 11.17 -2.06 4.76
N ALA A 258 10.54 -1.94 5.93
CA ALA A 258 11.24 -1.88 7.22
C ALA A 258 12.01 -3.19 7.53
N ALA A 259 11.39 -4.35 7.28
CA ALA A 259 12.06 -5.64 7.47
C ALA A 259 13.18 -5.89 6.45
N THR A 260 13.12 -5.24 5.28
CA THR A 260 14.11 -5.36 4.20
C THR A 260 15.28 -4.39 4.36
N LEU A 261 15.16 -3.39 5.24
CA LEU A 261 16.09 -2.26 5.37
C LEU A 261 17.56 -2.69 5.49
N GLY A 262 17.88 -3.67 6.32
CA GLY A 262 19.25 -4.15 6.51
C GLY A 262 19.86 -4.70 5.21
N VAL A 263 19.08 -5.46 4.42
CA VAL A 263 19.52 -6.00 3.13
C VAL A 263 19.62 -4.89 2.08
N ALA A 264 18.69 -3.93 2.09
CA ALA A 264 18.73 -2.77 1.17
C ALA A 264 19.98 -1.91 1.41
N LEU A 265 20.36 -1.66 2.67
CA LEU A 265 21.59 -0.96 3.02
C LEU A 265 22.85 -1.70 2.52
N GLN A 266 22.89 -3.04 2.69
CA GLN A 266 24.01 -3.84 2.16
C GLN A 266 24.08 -3.79 0.62
N CYS A 267 22.94 -3.83 -0.05
CA CYS A 267 22.87 -3.74 -1.52
C CYS A 267 23.34 -2.35 -1.99
N ALA A 268 22.83 -1.28 -1.39
CA ALA A 268 23.20 0.09 -1.70
C ALA A 268 24.68 0.37 -1.39
N GLY A 269 25.19 -0.17 -0.28
CA GLY A 269 26.60 -0.02 0.12
C GLY A 269 27.61 -0.64 -0.85
N LYS A 270 27.20 -1.63 -1.66
CA LYS A 270 27.99 -2.25 -2.72
C LYS A 270 27.98 -1.46 -4.03
N ALA A 271 27.04 -0.54 -4.20
CA ALA A 271 26.87 0.22 -5.43
C ALA A 271 27.83 1.41 -5.47
N LYS A 272 28.90 1.29 -6.25
CA LYS A 272 29.95 2.31 -6.40
C LYS A 272 29.45 3.74 -6.72
N PRO A 273 28.37 3.95 -7.52
CA PRO A 273 27.89 5.29 -7.82
C PRO A 273 27.33 6.04 -6.63
N LEU A 274 26.92 5.33 -5.57
CA LEU A 274 26.28 5.93 -4.39
C LEU A 274 27.31 6.39 -3.36
N ARG A 275 27.19 7.63 -2.88
CA ARG A 275 27.96 8.13 -1.75
C ARG A 275 27.52 7.42 -0.46
N LYS A 276 28.47 7.03 0.37
CA LYS A 276 28.20 6.26 1.60
C LYS A 276 27.31 7.02 2.59
N ASP A 277 27.54 8.31 2.77
CA ASP A 277 26.73 9.16 3.64
C ASP A 277 25.28 9.31 3.10
N MET A 278 25.10 9.34 1.77
CA MET A 278 23.78 9.35 1.15
C MET A 278 23.06 8.00 1.27
N VAL A 279 23.79 6.88 1.24
CA VAL A 279 23.23 5.55 1.51
C VAL A 279 22.72 5.46 2.94
N GLN A 280 23.52 5.88 3.93
CA GLN A 280 23.15 5.84 5.35
C GLN A 280 22.00 6.79 5.70
N PHE A 281 21.87 7.89 4.97
CA PHE A 281 20.77 8.83 5.14
C PHE A 281 19.53 8.44 4.32
N GLY A 282 19.70 8.18 3.01
CA GLY A 282 18.61 8.02 2.06
C GLY A 282 17.87 6.69 2.19
N ILE A 283 18.59 5.56 2.26
CA ILE A 283 17.94 4.24 2.30
C ILE A 283 17.02 4.07 3.50
N PRO A 284 17.43 4.39 4.77
CA PRO A 284 16.51 4.29 5.90
C PRO A 284 15.34 5.27 5.82
N LEU A 285 15.55 6.45 5.23
CA LEU A 285 14.50 7.44 5.07
C LEU A 285 13.48 6.97 4.02
N PHE A 286 13.93 6.62 2.82
CA PHE A 286 13.07 6.20 1.72
C PHE A 286 12.30 4.92 2.01
N ALA A 287 12.88 3.96 2.71
CA ALA A 287 12.18 2.76 3.16
C ALA A 287 10.90 3.05 3.98
N ASN A 288 10.76 4.27 4.51
CA ASN A 288 9.60 4.69 5.29
C ASN A 288 8.67 5.68 4.57
N ILE A 289 9.15 6.40 3.53
CA ILE A 289 8.37 7.48 2.90
C ILE A 289 8.18 7.32 1.39
N HIS A 290 8.79 6.30 0.77
CA HIS A 290 8.74 6.09 -0.67
C HIS A 290 8.05 4.76 -1.01
N LEU A 291 6.81 4.84 -1.47
CA LEU A 291 5.94 3.67 -1.72
C LEU A 291 5.43 3.64 -3.17
N CYS A 292 6.29 3.99 -4.14
CA CYS A 292 5.91 4.16 -5.55
C CYS A 292 5.27 2.89 -6.17
N GLY A 293 5.78 1.70 -5.86
CA GLY A 293 5.25 0.44 -6.38
C GLY A 293 3.90 0.09 -5.75
N SER A 294 3.75 0.26 -4.43
CA SER A 294 2.47 0.03 -3.74
C SER A 294 1.40 1.00 -4.22
N VAL A 295 1.75 2.28 -4.40
CA VAL A 295 0.85 3.31 -4.94
C VAL A 295 0.42 2.99 -6.37
N LEU A 296 1.36 2.58 -7.24
CA LEU A 296 1.06 2.16 -8.61
C LEU A 296 0.06 1.00 -8.63
N THR A 297 0.29 -0.01 -7.80
CA THR A 297 -0.61 -1.16 -7.63
C THR A 297 -2.00 -0.73 -7.21
N GLU A 298 -2.07 0.07 -6.15
CA GLU A 298 -3.33 0.51 -5.56
C GLU A 298 -4.20 1.28 -6.54
N VAL A 299 -3.59 2.22 -7.28
CA VAL A 299 -4.31 3.03 -8.29
C VAL A 299 -4.90 2.15 -9.39
N PHE A 300 -4.10 1.23 -9.96
CA PHE A 300 -4.59 0.35 -11.02
C PHE A 300 -5.71 -0.56 -10.54
N PHE A 301 -5.59 -1.08 -9.33
CA PHE A 301 -6.60 -1.94 -8.72
C PHE A 301 -7.88 -1.17 -8.41
N CYS A 302 -7.80 0.04 -7.86
CA CYS A 302 -8.96 0.90 -7.65
C CYS A 302 -9.72 1.14 -8.96
N MET A 303 -9.01 1.49 -10.03
CA MET A 303 -9.63 1.72 -11.34
C MET A 303 -10.27 0.43 -11.89
N THR A 304 -9.59 -0.71 -11.76
CA THR A 304 -10.11 -2.01 -12.20
C THR A 304 -11.37 -2.41 -11.44
N ILE A 305 -11.35 -2.28 -10.11
CA ILE A 305 -12.50 -2.61 -9.25
C ILE A 305 -13.66 -1.66 -9.54
N SER A 306 -13.38 -0.38 -9.75
CA SER A 306 -14.41 0.58 -10.14
C SER A 306 -15.11 0.16 -11.44
N GLN A 307 -14.35 -0.31 -12.44
CA GLN A 307 -14.92 -0.82 -13.68
C GLN A 307 -15.72 -2.11 -13.47
N ILE A 308 -15.23 -3.03 -12.62
CA ILE A 308 -15.89 -4.33 -12.37
C ILE A 308 -17.20 -4.14 -11.59
N LEU A 309 -17.17 -3.41 -10.47
CA LEU A 309 -18.32 -3.33 -9.56
C LEU A 309 -19.29 -2.20 -9.91
N TYR A 310 -18.79 -1.08 -10.43
CA TYR A 310 -19.64 0.10 -10.68
C TYR A 310 -19.81 0.38 -12.18
N GLY A 311 -19.27 -0.46 -13.06
CA GLY A 311 -19.44 -0.38 -14.53
C GLY A 311 -18.76 0.82 -15.19
N LYS A 312 -17.96 1.61 -14.46
CA LYS A 312 -17.32 2.82 -14.97
C LYS A 312 -15.97 3.08 -14.31
N LEU A 313 -15.07 3.67 -15.07
CA LEU A 313 -13.83 4.22 -14.50
C LEU A 313 -14.12 5.53 -13.74
N PRO A 314 -13.40 5.84 -12.66
CA PRO A 314 -13.50 7.14 -11.99
C PRO A 314 -13.17 8.26 -12.97
N SER A 315 -13.69 9.47 -12.75
CA SER A 315 -13.40 10.63 -13.60
C SER A 315 -11.93 11.06 -13.48
N ILE A 316 -11.38 11.69 -14.53
CA ILE A 316 -10.02 12.23 -14.53
C ILE A 316 -9.78 13.18 -13.34
N PRO A 317 -10.64 14.16 -13.04
CA PRO A 317 -10.46 15.02 -11.87
C PRO A 317 -10.42 14.24 -10.54
N THR A 318 -11.29 13.23 -10.39
CA THR A 318 -11.30 12.35 -9.21
C THR A 318 -9.98 11.59 -9.08
N MET A 319 -9.47 11.03 -10.18
CA MET A 319 -8.19 10.31 -10.15
C MET A 319 -7.01 11.22 -9.89
N LEU A 320 -6.99 12.44 -10.43
CA LEU A 320 -5.94 13.43 -10.12
C LEU A 320 -5.93 13.79 -8.64
N LEU A 321 -7.10 14.08 -8.06
CA LEU A 321 -7.22 14.33 -6.62
C LEU A 321 -6.76 13.12 -5.80
N PHE A 322 -7.22 11.94 -6.17
CA PHE A 322 -6.83 10.69 -5.49
C PHE A 322 -5.30 10.49 -5.53
N CYS A 323 -4.65 10.63 -6.69
CA CYS A 323 -3.20 10.45 -6.84
C CYS A 323 -2.39 11.45 -6.00
N ILE A 324 -2.79 12.73 -5.99
CA ILE A 324 -2.10 13.77 -5.21
C ILE A 324 -2.21 13.48 -3.72
N LEU A 325 -3.41 13.16 -3.22
CA LEU A 325 -3.64 12.82 -1.83
C LEU A 325 -2.96 11.49 -1.45
N LEU A 326 -3.02 10.48 -2.31
CA LEU A 326 -2.36 9.18 -2.08
C LEU A 326 -0.85 9.34 -1.90
N GLY A 327 -0.21 10.27 -2.63
CA GLY A 327 1.19 10.61 -2.41
C GLY A 327 1.48 11.13 -0.99
N VAL A 328 0.57 11.92 -0.41
CA VAL A 328 0.69 12.37 0.99
C VAL A 328 0.55 11.20 1.95
N PHE A 329 -0.43 10.34 1.73
CA PHE A 329 -0.65 9.14 2.54
C PHE A 329 0.54 8.17 2.46
N ALA A 330 1.16 8.03 1.29
CA ALA A 330 2.33 7.18 1.10
C ALA A 330 3.52 7.62 1.97
N ILE A 331 3.71 8.93 2.19
CA ILE A 331 4.77 9.43 3.11
C ILE A 331 4.47 9.03 4.56
N GLY A 332 3.20 8.97 4.95
CA GLY A 332 2.76 8.64 6.31
C GLY A 332 2.50 7.16 6.55
N ALA A 333 2.40 6.35 5.50
CA ALA A 333 2.05 4.96 5.62
C ALA A 333 3.18 4.14 6.29
N PRO A 334 2.82 3.16 7.14
CA PRO A 334 3.85 2.31 7.77
C PRO A 334 4.44 1.34 6.74
N GLY A 335 5.75 1.10 6.80
CA GLY A 335 6.47 0.13 5.96
C GLY A 335 6.23 -1.34 6.34
N VAL A 336 4.96 -1.71 6.61
CA VAL A 336 4.51 -3.06 6.99
C VAL A 336 3.58 -3.63 5.91
N PRO A 337 3.35 -4.94 5.87
CA PRO A 337 2.44 -5.55 4.90
C PRO A 337 1.06 -4.88 4.89
N GLY A 338 0.59 -4.50 3.69
CA GLY A 338 -0.69 -3.80 3.51
C GLY A 338 -0.72 -2.35 4.00
N GLY A 339 0.41 -1.80 4.47
CA GLY A 339 0.46 -0.48 5.10
C GLY A 339 -0.06 0.65 4.23
N THR A 340 0.23 0.63 2.93
CA THR A 340 -0.21 1.65 1.97
C THR A 340 -1.73 1.68 1.84
N VAL A 341 -2.34 0.56 1.47
CA VAL A 341 -3.79 0.47 1.28
C VAL A 341 -4.56 0.70 2.58
N MET A 342 -4.01 0.27 3.71
CA MET A 342 -4.61 0.55 5.02
C MET A 342 -4.60 2.05 5.34
N ALA A 343 -3.48 2.72 5.07
CA ALA A 343 -3.39 4.16 5.29
C ALA A 343 -4.35 4.94 4.39
N SER A 344 -4.57 4.48 3.14
CA SER A 344 -5.38 5.15 2.13
C SER A 344 -6.87 4.76 2.12
N LEU A 345 -7.32 3.83 2.98
CA LEU A 345 -8.73 3.40 3.04
C LEU A 345 -9.71 4.57 3.04
N GLY A 346 -9.33 5.64 3.72
CA GLY A 346 -10.12 6.85 3.76
C GLY A 346 -10.24 7.59 2.43
N LEU A 347 -9.24 7.53 1.59
CA LEU A 347 -9.32 8.10 0.23
C LEU A 347 -10.18 7.20 -0.66
N ILE A 348 -10.07 5.90 -0.51
CA ILE A 348 -10.82 4.90 -1.28
C ILE A 348 -12.32 5.09 -1.03
N THR A 349 -12.73 5.20 0.23
CA THR A 349 -14.14 5.40 0.60
C THR A 349 -14.61 6.84 0.41
N GLY A 350 -13.78 7.85 0.68
CA GLY A 350 -14.17 9.27 0.67
C GLY A 350 -14.03 9.97 -0.68
N VAL A 351 -13.06 9.57 -1.51
CA VAL A 351 -12.80 10.18 -2.84
C VAL A 351 -13.32 9.30 -3.97
N LEU A 352 -13.02 7.99 -3.92
CA LEU A 352 -13.47 7.04 -4.94
C LEU A 352 -14.87 6.49 -4.66
N LEU A 353 -15.41 6.74 -3.46
CA LEU A 353 -16.74 6.34 -3.02
C LEU A 353 -16.98 4.82 -3.06
N PHE A 354 -15.94 4.05 -2.74
CA PHE A 354 -16.07 2.60 -2.64
C PHE A 354 -16.93 2.23 -1.44
N ASP A 355 -17.82 1.28 -1.66
CA ASP A 355 -18.58 0.61 -0.61
C ASP A 355 -17.75 -0.49 0.08
N ASP A 356 -18.36 -1.19 1.01
CA ASP A 356 -17.71 -2.28 1.75
C ASP A 356 -17.26 -3.42 0.83
N ALA A 357 -18.02 -3.71 -0.24
CA ALA A 357 -17.67 -4.76 -1.20
C ALA A 357 -16.44 -4.38 -2.04
N GLY A 358 -16.41 -3.16 -2.57
CA GLY A 358 -15.26 -2.62 -3.31
C GLY A 358 -14.01 -2.53 -2.45
N THR A 359 -14.16 -2.08 -1.22
CA THR A 359 -13.08 -1.98 -0.23
C THR A 359 -12.52 -3.36 0.13
N ALA A 360 -13.38 -4.33 0.39
CA ALA A 360 -12.98 -5.71 0.69
C ALA A 360 -12.24 -6.36 -0.47
N LEU A 361 -12.75 -6.18 -1.68
CA LEU A 361 -12.12 -6.70 -2.89
C LEU A 361 -10.73 -6.08 -3.10
N LEU A 362 -10.59 -4.75 -2.92
CA LEU A 362 -9.32 -4.07 -3.04
C LEU A 362 -8.29 -4.58 -2.02
N LEU A 363 -8.68 -4.65 -0.74
CA LEU A 363 -7.79 -5.17 0.32
C LEU A 363 -7.29 -6.57 0.00
N THR A 364 -8.15 -7.40 -0.56
CA THR A 364 -7.82 -8.77 -0.94
C THR A 364 -6.80 -8.84 -2.07
N ILE A 365 -7.08 -8.15 -3.18
CA ILE A 365 -6.22 -8.21 -4.37
C ILE A 365 -4.89 -7.53 -4.08
N PHE A 366 -4.92 -6.39 -3.38
CA PHE A 366 -3.73 -5.67 -2.98
C PHE A 366 -2.82 -6.55 -2.12
N ALA A 367 -3.39 -7.24 -1.13
CA ALA A 367 -2.62 -8.11 -0.24
C ALA A 367 -1.92 -9.27 -0.97
N LEU A 368 -2.49 -9.77 -2.07
CA LEU A 368 -1.85 -10.81 -2.90
C LEU A 368 -0.67 -10.27 -3.71
N GLN A 369 -0.67 -8.99 -4.02
CA GLN A 369 0.36 -8.36 -4.87
C GLN A 369 1.32 -7.43 -4.11
N ASP A 370 1.06 -7.10 -2.86
CA ASP A 370 1.87 -6.18 -2.05
C ASP A 370 3.36 -6.58 -1.98
N SER A 371 3.66 -7.88 -2.12
CA SER A 371 5.01 -8.42 -2.28
C SER A 371 5.81 -7.73 -3.39
N PHE A 372 5.22 -7.57 -4.56
CA PHE A 372 5.89 -6.99 -5.73
C PHE A 372 5.90 -5.45 -5.67
N GLY A 373 4.83 -4.84 -5.12
CA GLY A 373 4.79 -3.42 -4.84
C GLY A 373 5.90 -2.99 -3.88
N THR A 374 6.06 -3.72 -2.77
CA THR A 374 7.12 -3.50 -1.79
C THR A 374 8.51 -3.71 -2.40
N ALA A 375 8.69 -4.71 -3.25
CA ALA A 375 9.96 -4.93 -3.94
C ALA A 375 10.30 -3.79 -4.90
N CYS A 376 9.30 -3.21 -5.58
CA CYS A 376 9.46 -2.00 -6.40
C CYS A 376 9.83 -0.78 -5.53
N ASN A 377 9.19 -0.59 -4.37
CA ASN A 377 9.52 0.49 -3.43
C ASN A 377 11.00 0.43 -3.03
N VAL A 378 11.41 -0.70 -2.44
CA VAL A 378 12.78 -0.90 -1.93
C VAL A 378 13.83 -0.76 -3.04
N THR A 379 13.54 -1.26 -4.24
CA THR A 379 14.47 -1.11 -5.37
C THR A 379 14.52 0.33 -5.85
N GLY A 380 13.38 1.02 -5.89
CA GLY A 380 13.29 2.44 -6.21
C GLY A 380 14.06 3.36 -5.25
N ASP A 381 14.21 2.96 -3.97
CA ASP A 381 15.00 3.71 -2.98
C ASP A 381 16.45 3.90 -3.42
N GLY A 382 17.01 2.91 -4.13
CA GLY A 382 18.33 3.01 -4.72
C GLY A 382 18.44 4.11 -5.77
N ALA A 383 17.42 4.28 -6.61
CA ALA A 383 17.36 5.35 -7.60
C ALA A 383 17.25 6.73 -6.94
N LEU A 384 16.38 6.89 -5.92
CA LEU A 384 16.27 8.15 -5.17
C LEU A 384 17.58 8.48 -4.44
N THR A 385 18.27 7.50 -3.89
CA THR A 385 19.58 7.69 -3.26
C THR A 385 20.64 8.11 -4.29
N LEU A 386 20.54 7.66 -5.54
CA LEU A 386 21.38 8.13 -6.64
C LEU A 386 21.11 9.60 -6.98
N ILE A 387 19.85 10.04 -6.97
CA ILE A 387 19.48 11.45 -7.11
C ILE A 387 20.07 12.29 -5.97
N LEU A 388 19.95 11.84 -4.71
CA LEU A 388 20.57 12.53 -3.57
C LEU A 388 22.08 12.63 -3.71
N THR A 389 22.74 11.57 -4.17
CA THR A 389 24.18 11.56 -4.44
C THR A 389 24.54 12.62 -5.47
N GLY A 390 23.83 12.66 -6.60
CA GLY A 390 24.06 13.67 -7.65
C GLY A 390 23.80 15.09 -7.17
N TYR A 391 22.77 15.30 -6.34
CA TYR A 391 22.48 16.59 -5.73
C TYR A 391 23.62 17.05 -4.81
N ALA A 392 24.08 16.16 -3.93
CA ALA A 392 25.13 16.47 -2.97
C ALA A 392 26.45 16.85 -3.67
N GLU A 393 26.81 16.15 -4.74
CA GLU A 393 28.00 16.46 -5.54
C GLU A 393 27.88 17.79 -6.30
N ARG A 394 26.75 18.04 -6.97
CA ARG A 394 26.51 19.31 -7.69
C ARG A 394 26.53 20.52 -6.78
N HIS A 395 26.08 20.39 -5.53
CA HIS A 395 26.08 21.48 -4.55
C HIS A 395 27.29 21.48 -3.64
N LYS A 396 28.32 20.65 -3.99
CA LYS A 396 29.59 20.56 -3.24
C LYS A 396 29.38 20.34 -1.74
N ILE A 397 28.36 19.53 -1.38
CA ILE A 397 28.12 19.17 0.02
C ILE A 397 29.26 18.20 0.43
N PRO A 398 30.03 18.56 1.49
CA PRO A 398 31.12 17.70 1.94
C PRO A 398 30.60 16.31 2.32
N GLU A 399 31.32 15.26 1.90
CA GLU A 399 31.07 13.93 2.38
C GLU A 399 31.46 13.86 3.85
N LYS A 400 30.53 13.43 4.71
CA LYS A 400 30.85 13.25 6.14
C LYS A 400 31.87 12.13 6.29
N SER A 401 33.09 12.50 6.73
CA SER A 401 34.19 11.54 6.90
C SER A 401 33.97 10.62 8.10
N ASP A 402 34.23 9.39 7.90
CA ASP A 402 34.85 8.29 8.67
C ASP A 402 34.49 7.97 10.12
N GLU A 403 33.79 8.76 10.90
CA GLU A 403 33.33 8.29 12.23
C GLU A 403 32.30 7.15 12.17
N MET A 404 31.75 6.87 11.00
CA MET A 404 30.81 5.76 10.76
C MET A 404 31.42 4.60 9.93
N ARG A 405 32.74 4.54 9.78
CA ARG A 405 33.43 3.43 9.11
C ARG A 405 33.36 2.09 9.85
N ASN A 406 33.00 2.10 11.12
CA ASN A 406 33.03 0.90 11.99
C ASN A 406 31.69 0.16 12.09
N ILE A 407 30.70 0.48 11.26
CA ILE A 407 29.53 -0.41 11.10
C ILE A 407 29.84 -1.34 9.92
N GLU A 408 30.49 -2.45 10.20
CA GLU A 408 30.53 -3.61 9.31
C GLU A 408 29.08 -4.13 9.16
N PHE A 409 28.57 -4.10 7.93
CA PHE A 409 27.25 -4.61 7.55
C PHE A 409 27.33 -6.12 7.24
#